data_2c12bebf5ddfd73b346ede255f23fb10
#
_entry.id   2c12bebf5ddfd73b346ede255f23fb10
#
_cell.length_a   1.000
_cell.length_b   1.000
_cell.length_c   1.000
_cell.angle_alpha   90.00
_cell.angle_beta   90.00
_cell.angle_gamma   90.00
#
_symmetry.space_group_name_H-M   'P 1'
#
loop_
_entity.id
_entity.type
_entity.pdbx_description
1 polymer ?
#
loop_
_entity_poly.entity_id
_entity_poly.type
_entity_poly.pdbx_seq_one_letter_code
_entity_poly.pdbx_strand_id
1 'polypeptide(L)'
;KELYKKVDNVVAGVNEYKSISDKAINKHDVFGTKIKNWFEKLTTNITYQGKFNQQILENLLTNANLVKNRDFFAQKKQTTYDIDEDKDKDVIPDILIKFPERNYIIDAKVSLADWTKYVEAVKSNKEEDKKLADNYLKDHIDSVRKHLFGPKGLDKKNYNKLYGINSLKHVIVFFPADELYTITLKGDISLQNDAFKKGFIFSSPNNLNNLIAVFEQIKSEKKQIENISKIITSASKIFDKYSDVKT
;
A
#
# COMPACT_ATOMS: atom_id res chain seq x y z
N LYS A 1 30.35 -36.13 -11.31
CA LYS A 1 30.61 -34.81 -11.94
C LYS A 1 29.32 -34.00 -12.12
N GLU A 2 28.20 -34.60 -12.53
CA GLU A 2 26.91 -33.90 -12.75
C GLU A 2 26.27 -33.40 -11.45
N LEU A 3 26.36 -34.18 -10.36
CA LEU A 3 25.86 -33.81 -9.05
C LEU A 3 26.58 -32.56 -8.49
N TYR A 4 27.90 -32.49 -8.65
CA TYR A 4 28.69 -31.32 -8.22
C TYR A 4 28.27 -30.05 -8.98
N LYS A 5 28.04 -30.12 -10.31
CA LYS A 5 27.52 -28.98 -11.09
C LYS A 5 26.15 -28.53 -10.62
N LYS A 6 25.27 -29.45 -10.23
CA LYS A 6 23.95 -29.09 -9.70
C LYS A 6 24.05 -28.40 -8.33
N VAL A 7 24.96 -28.87 -7.47
CA VAL A 7 25.24 -28.25 -6.16
C VAL A 7 25.82 -26.85 -6.35
N ASP A 8 26.80 -26.67 -7.26
CA ASP A 8 27.39 -25.38 -7.54
C ASP A 8 26.35 -24.36 -8.08
N ASN A 9 25.42 -24.79 -8.94
CA ASN A 9 24.34 -23.95 -9.43
C ASN A 9 23.34 -23.54 -8.31
N VAL A 10 23.04 -24.45 -7.39
CA VAL A 10 22.20 -24.14 -6.23
C VAL A 10 22.90 -23.16 -5.30
N VAL A 11 24.19 -23.36 -5.03
CA VAL A 11 24.97 -22.43 -4.19
C VAL A 11 25.08 -21.04 -4.84
N ALA A 12 25.28 -20.97 -6.16
CA ALA A 12 25.28 -19.70 -6.89
C ALA A 12 23.94 -18.99 -6.80
N GLY A 13 22.83 -19.72 -6.99
CA GLY A 13 21.48 -19.16 -6.85
C GLY A 13 21.15 -18.67 -5.44
N VAL A 14 21.59 -19.38 -4.41
CA VAL A 14 21.44 -18.98 -3.00
C VAL A 14 22.25 -17.70 -2.72
N ASN A 15 23.47 -17.59 -3.25
CA ASN A 15 24.31 -16.41 -3.06
C ASN A 15 23.74 -15.18 -3.81
N GLU A 16 23.19 -15.38 -4.99
CA GLU A 16 22.50 -14.33 -5.74
C GLU A 16 21.25 -13.84 -5.00
N TYR A 17 20.41 -14.77 -4.50
CA TYR A 17 19.24 -14.45 -3.69
C TYR A 17 19.62 -13.67 -2.41
N LYS A 18 20.67 -14.12 -1.72
CA LYS A 18 21.21 -13.42 -0.54
C LYS A 18 21.67 -12.01 -0.88
N SER A 19 22.38 -11.81 -1.98
CA SER A 19 22.83 -10.48 -2.45
C SER A 19 21.64 -9.56 -2.79
N ILE A 20 20.58 -10.08 -3.41
CA ILE A 20 19.35 -9.34 -3.71
C ILE A 20 18.62 -8.99 -2.41
N SER A 21 18.52 -9.95 -1.49
CA SER A 21 17.92 -9.77 -0.17
C SER A 21 18.66 -8.70 0.65
N ASP A 22 19.99 -8.76 0.72
CA ASP A 22 20.81 -7.80 1.45
C ASP A 22 20.72 -6.38 0.85
N LYS A 23 20.63 -6.26 -0.48
CA LYS A 23 20.40 -4.97 -1.15
C LYS A 23 18.99 -4.42 -0.87
N ALA A 24 18.00 -5.28 -0.79
CA ALA A 24 16.62 -4.89 -0.42
C ALA A 24 16.57 -4.44 1.05
N ILE A 25 17.18 -5.20 1.96
CA ILE A 25 17.28 -4.87 3.39
C ILE A 25 17.99 -3.52 3.59
N ASN A 26 19.15 -3.30 2.95
CA ASN A 26 19.87 -2.04 3.05
C ASN A 26 19.09 -0.84 2.51
N LYS A 27 18.31 -1.01 1.42
CA LYS A 27 17.40 0.04 0.96
C LYS A 27 16.29 0.33 1.97
N HIS A 28 15.76 -0.71 2.62
CA HIS A 28 14.76 -0.58 3.68
C HIS A 28 15.29 0.15 4.90
N ASP A 29 16.51 -0.20 5.37
CA ASP A 29 17.14 0.43 6.53
C ASP A 29 17.41 1.93 6.30
N VAL A 30 17.92 2.30 5.13
CA VAL A 30 18.14 3.70 4.77
C VAL A 30 16.81 4.46 4.66
N PHE A 31 15.77 3.82 4.14
CA PHE A 31 14.45 4.43 4.04
C PHE A 31 13.76 4.54 5.40
N GLY A 32 13.82 3.49 6.23
CA GLY A 32 13.32 3.48 7.60
C GLY A 32 13.99 4.54 8.47
N THR A 33 15.31 4.69 8.36
CA THR A 33 16.07 5.73 9.07
C THR A 33 15.67 7.14 8.60
N LYS A 34 15.47 7.36 7.31
CA LYS A 34 14.98 8.63 6.77
C LYS A 34 13.57 8.95 7.26
N ILE A 35 12.67 7.96 7.29
CA ILE A 35 11.31 8.13 7.83
C ILE A 35 11.39 8.44 9.33
N LYS A 36 12.22 7.74 10.10
CA LYS A 36 12.41 7.99 11.52
C LYS A 36 12.90 9.41 11.80
N ASN A 37 13.93 9.87 11.09
CA ASN A 37 14.46 11.24 11.20
C ASN A 37 13.44 12.29 10.73
N TRP A 38 12.62 11.95 9.76
CA TRP A 38 11.53 12.78 9.30
C TRP A 38 10.40 12.83 10.31
N PHE A 39 10.05 11.69 10.91
CA PHE A 39 9.06 11.59 11.99
C PHE A 39 9.44 12.45 13.20
N GLU A 40 10.71 12.41 13.60
CA GLU A 40 11.24 13.27 14.67
C GLU A 40 11.13 14.78 14.36
N LYS A 41 11.25 15.17 13.10
CA LYS A 41 11.07 16.57 12.67
C LYS A 41 9.59 17.00 12.58
N LEU A 42 8.67 16.07 12.41
CA LEU A 42 7.23 16.37 12.22
C LEU A 42 6.44 16.38 13.52
N THR A 43 6.95 15.76 14.57
CA THR A 43 6.35 15.84 15.90
C THR A 43 6.23 17.27 16.39
N THR A 44 6.96 18.19 15.78
CA THR A 44 6.94 19.63 16.12
C THR A 44 5.88 20.45 15.39
N ASN A 45 5.14 19.89 14.39
CA ASN A 45 4.22 20.73 13.61
C ASN A 45 2.97 19.98 13.07
N ILE A 46 1.88 20.04 13.83
CA ILE A 46 0.61 19.33 13.60
C ILE A 46 -0.04 19.65 12.25
N THR A 47 0.19 20.85 11.70
CA THR A 47 -0.45 21.35 10.47
C THR A 47 0.02 20.61 9.21
N TYR A 48 1.18 19.95 9.25
CA TYR A 48 1.77 19.23 8.10
C TYR A 48 1.42 17.74 8.03
N GLN A 49 0.75 17.18 9.04
CA GLN A 49 0.57 15.71 9.16
C GLN A 49 -0.19 15.07 7.98
N GLY A 50 -1.26 15.69 7.49
CA GLY A 50 -2.04 15.11 6.39
C GLY A 50 -1.29 15.09 5.05
N LYS A 51 -0.58 16.17 4.73
CA LYS A 51 0.27 16.25 3.52
C LYS A 51 1.46 15.32 3.62
N PHE A 52 1.93 15.06 4.82
CA PHE A 52 3.06 14.22 5.11
C PHE A 52 2.78 12.73 4.86
N ASN A 53 1.68 12.19 5.38
CA ASN A 53 1.30 10.80 5.14
C ASN A 53 1.18 10.53 3.63
N GLN A 54 0.59 11.46 2.89
CA GLN A 54 0.51 11.39 1.45
C GLN A 54 1.89 11.44 0.79
N GLN A 55 2.79 12.31 1.25
CA GLN A 55 4.15 12.42 0.69
C GLN A 55 4.98 11.16 0.91
N ILE A 56 4.89 10.55 2.09
CA ILE A 56 5.52 9.24 2.35
C ILE A 56 5.01 8.21 1.35
N LEU A 57 3.69 8.12 1.20
CA LEU A 57 3.05 7.17 0.31
C LEU A 57 3.46 7.40 -1.16
N GLU A 58 3.47 8.64 -1.63
CA GLU A 58 3.92 8.98 -2.98
C GLU A 58 5.39 8.60 -3.20
N ASN A 59 6.25 8.84 -2.21
CA ASN A 59 7.67 8.48 -2.29
C ASN A 59 7.86 6.95 -2.33
N LEU A 60 7.08 6.19 -1.54
CA LEU A 60 7.09 4.73 -1.59
C LEU A 60 6.73 4.21 -2.98
N LEU A 61 5.64 4.71 -3.55
CA LEU A 61 5.18 4.31 -4.87
C LEU A 61 6.23 4.65 -5.96
N THR A 62 6.83 5.83 -5.87
CA THR A 62 7.87 6.26 -6.82
C THR A 62 9.15 5.41 -6.69
N ASN A 63 9.56 5.07 -5.46
CA ASN A 63 10.72 4.20 -5.22
C ASN A 63 10.48 2.76 -5.72
N ALA A 64 9.22 2.35 -5.79
CA ALA A 64 8.80 1.10 -6.41
C ALA A 64 8.60 1.21 -7.93
N ASN A 65 9.17 2.22 -8.58
CA ASN A 65 9.14 2.48 -10.02
C ASN A 65 7.74 2.79 -10.59
N LEU A 66 6.76 3.11 -9.76
CA LEU A 66 5.47 3.60 -10.22
C LEU A 66 5.57 5.09 -10.57
N VAL A 67 5.01 5.47 -11.72
CA VAL A 67 5.08 6.84 -12.24
C VAL A 67 3.81 7.60 -11.90
N LYS A 68 3.95 8.74 -11.21
CA LYS A 68 2.83 9.63 -10.90
C LYS A 68 2.12 10.10 -12.17
N ASN A 69 0.81 10.19 -12.13
CA ASN A 69 -0.09 10.53 -13.25
C ASN A 69 -0.12 9.51 -14.40
N ARG A 70 0.58 8.40 -14.30
CA ARG A 70 0.50 7.26 -15.21
C ARG A 70 0.01 6.00 -14.47
N ASP A 71 0.78 5.57 -13.48
CA ASP A 71 0.53 4.35 -12.73
C ASP A 71 -0.26 4.63 -11.43
N PHE A 72 -0.08 5.82 -10.84
CA PHE A 72 -0.88 6.27 -9.69
C PHE A 72 -1.23 7.76 -9.76
N PHE A 73 -2.34 8.11 -9.13
CA PHE A 73 -2.91 9.45 -9.10
C PHE A 73 -3.16 9.87 -7.66
N ALA A 74 -2.62 11.01 -7.26
CA ALA A 74 -2.85 11.60 -5.95
C ALA A 74 -4.06 12.54 -6.00
N GLN A 75 -4.94 12.43 -5.00
CA GLN A 75 -6.11 13.30 -4.80
C GLN A 75 -6.96 13.52 -6.07
N LYS A 76 -7.10 12.47 -6.88
CA LYS A 76 -7.91 12.54 -8.09
C LYS A 76 -9.39 12.38 -7.75
N LYS A 77 -10.18 13.39 -8.06
CA LYS A 77 -11.64 13.37 -7.93
C LYS A 77 -12.26 12.18 -8.67
N GLN A 78 -13.14 11.48 -8.02
CA GLN A 78 -13.91 10.34 -8.53
C GLN A 78 -15.38 10.54 -8.17
N THR A 79 -16.28 9.91 -8.90
CA THR A 79 -17.70 9.94 -8.60
C THR A 79 -18.18 8.57 -8.14
N THR A 80 -19.00 8.51 -7.12
CA THR A 80 -19.68 7.31 -6.61
C THR A 80 -21.14 7.63 -6.38
N TYR A 81 -21.98 6.60 -6.30
CA TYR A 81 -23.37 6.75 -5.93
C TYR A 81 -23.52 6.67 -4.42
N ASP A 82 -24.14 7.68 -3.82
CA ASP A 82 -24.51 7.69 -2.40
C ASP A 82 -25.90 7.11 -2.25
N ILE A 83 -26.00 5.94 -1.61
CA ILE A 83 -27.26 5.21 -1.45
C ILE A 83 -28.18 5.92 -0.45
N ASP A 84 -27.60 6.54 0.58
CA ASP A 84 -28.38 7.18 1.65
C ASP A 84 -29.02 8.49 1.16
N GLU A 85 -28.35 9.20 0.25
CA GLU A 85 -28.80 10.46 -0.31
C GLU A 85 -29.42 10.32 -1.72
N ASP A 86 -29.44 9.10 -2.28
CA ASP A 86 -29.97 8.75 -3.61
C ASP A 86 -29.44 9.65 -4.74
N LYS A 87 -28.14 9.97 -4.71
CA LYS A 87 -27.49 10.86 -5.66
C LYS A 87 -26.01 10.54 -5.89
N ASP A 88 -25.50 11.08 -6.98
CA ASP A 88 -24.06 11.04 -7.23
C ASP A 88 -23.30 11.93 -6.25
N LYS A 89 -22.19 11.39 -5.76
CA LYS A 89 -21.30 12.04 -4.80
C LYS A 89 -19.86 12.00 -5.28
N ASP A 90 -19.21 13.13 -5.19
CA ASP A 90 -17.79 13.21 -5.47
C ASP A 90 -16.96 12.81 -4.25
N VAL A 91 -16.03 11.92 -4.46
CA VAL A 91 -15.06 11.49 -3.46
C VAL A 91 -13.63 11.63 -3.98
N ILE A 92 -12.72 11.94 -3.09
CA ILE A 92 -11.31 12.14 -3.43
C ILE A 92 -10.47 11.18 -2.58
N PRO A 93 -10.07 10.02 -3.13
CA PRO A 93 -9.11 9.15 -2.47
C PRO A 93 -7.73 9.82 -2.41
N ASP A 94 -6.95 9.52 -1.38
CA ASP A 94 -5.60 10.09 -1.28
C ASP A 94 -4.72 9.58 -2.42
N ILE A 95 -4.75 8.27 -2.71
CA ILE A 95 -4.08 7.67 -3.87
C ILE A 95 -5.02 6.68 -4.57
N LEU A 96 -5.01 6.73 -5.89
CA LEU A 96 -5.57 5.74 -6.80
C LEU A 96 -4.42 5.12 -7.60
N ILE A 97 -4.17 3.82 -7.45
CA ILE A 97 -3.19 3.08 -8.26
C ILE A 97 -3.91 2.36 -9.38
N LYS A 98 -3.43 2.51 -10.62
CA LYS A 98 -3.94 1.82 -11.80
C LYS A 98 -3.13 0.57 -12.11
N PHE A 99 -3.81 -0.57 -12.12
CA PHE A 99 -3.28 -1.82 -12.66
C PHE A 99 -4.15 -2.30 -13.84
N PRO A 100 -3.64 -3.17 -14.71
CA PRO A 100 -4.33 -3.57 -15.92
C PRO A 100 -5.73 -4.11 -15.72
N GLU A 101 -5.99 -4.79 -14.61
CA GLU A 101 -7.29 -5.42 -14.35
C GLU A 101 -8.13 -4.69 -13.30
N ARG A 102 -7.49 -4.10 -12.31
CA ARG A 102 -8.18 -3.48 -11.17
C ARG A 102 -7.40 -2.29 -10.65
N ASN A 103 -8.12 -1.31 -10.15
CA ASN A 103 -7.54 -0.16 -9.46
C ASN A 103 -7.52 -0.40 -7.95
N TYR A 104 -6.54 0.19 -7.28
CA TYR A 104 -6.38 0.13 -5.83
C TYR A 104 -6.52 1.52 -5.26
N ILE A 105 -7.29 1.63 -4.20
CA ILE A 105 -7.49 2.88 -3.48
C ILE A 105 -6.73 2.79 -2.17
N ILE A 106 -5.94 3.82 -1.88
CA ILE A 106 -5.22 3.94 -0.62
C ILE A 106 -5.67 5.24 0.06
N ASP A 107 -6.08 5.13 1.31
CA ASP A 107 -6.35 6.26 2.21
C ASP A 107 -5.22 6.37 3.23
N ALA A 108 -4.61 7.55 3.32
CA ALA A 108 -3.40 7.81 4.13
C ALA A 108 -3.68 8.76 5.31
N LYS A 109 -4.91 8.82 5.79
CA LYS A 109 -5.34 9.82 6.78
C LYS A 109 -5.31 9.35 8.23
N VAL A 110 -4.46 8.38 8.56
CA VAL A 110 -4.26 8.00 9.97
C VAL A 110 -3.68 9.18 10.75
N SER A 111 -4.37 9.59 11.82
CA SER A 111 -3.92 10.69 12.67
C SER A 111 -2.64 10.34 13.41
N LEU A 112 -1.68 11.26 13.42
CA LEU A 112 -0.41 11.13 14.14
C LEU A 112 -0.37 11.90 15.47
N ALA A 113 -1.39 12.72 15.75
CA ALA A 113 -1.37 13.61 16.90
C ALA A 113 -1.21 12.88 18.24
N ASP A 114 -2.04 11.87 18.49
CA ASP A 114 -2.00 11.11 19.74
C ASP A 114 -0.84 10.10 19.74
N TRP A 115 -0.47 9.58 18.57
CA TRP A 115 0.75 8.80 18.41
C TRP A 115 2.01 9.57 18.84
N THR A 116 2.12 10.84 18.46
CA THR A 116 3.24 11.69 18.83
C THR A 116 3.34 11.84 20.35
N LYS A 117 2.21 12.14 21.01
CA LYS A 117 2.13 12.23 22.47
C LYS A 117 2.51 10.92 23.15
N TYR A 118 2.04 9.78 22.59
CA TYR A 118 2.41 8.45 23.05
C TYR A 118 3.93 8.23 23.01
N VAL A 119 4.57 8.51 21.87
CA VAL A 119 6.02 8.33 21.72
C VAL A 119 6.81 9.22 22.66
N GLU A 120 6.39 10.46 22.87
CA GLU A 120 7.02 11.39 23.81
C GLU A 120 6.87 10.88 25.27
N ALA A 121 5.68 10.41 25.65
CA ALA A 121 5.40 9.88 26.95
C ALA A 121 6.22 8.60 27.25
N VAL A 122 6.33 7.70 26.28
CA VAL A 122 7.14 6.46 26.42
C VAL A 122 8.65 6.78 26.55
N LYS A 123 9.13 7.81 25.86
CA LYS A 123 10.54 8.25 25.95
C LYS A 123 10.86 8.97 27.25
N SER A 124 9.86 9.43 28.00
CA SER A 124 10.06 10.10 29.28
C SER A 124 10.51 9.12 30.36
N ASN A 125 11.40 9.57 31.22
CA ASN A 125 11.84 8.80 32.38
C ASN A 125 10.90 8.94 33.60
N LYS A 126 9.81 9.74 33.48
CA LYS A 126 8.86 9.99 34.58
C LYS A 126 7.74 8.94 34.56
N GLU A 127 7.46 8.33 35.70
CA GLU A 127 6.37 7.35 35.87
C GLU A 127 4.98 7.93 35.54
N GLU A 128 4.77 9.22 35.79
CA GLU A 128 3.52 9.91 35.42
C GLU A 128 3.29 9.92 33.90
N ASP A 129 4.33 10.18 33.12
CA ASP A 129 4.25 10.22 31.68
C ASP A 129 3.99 8.82 31.10
N LYS A 130 4.54 7.76 31.70
CA LYS A 130 4.26 6.38 31.28
C LYS A 130 2.79 6.00 31.47
N LYS A 131 2.13 6.47 32.55
CA LYS A 131 0.70 6.29 32.74
C LYS A 131 -0.12 7.05 31.70
N LEU A 132 0.36 8.21 31.26
CA LEU A 132 -0.27 8.98 30.19
C LEU A 132 -0.10 8.31 28.82
N ALA A 133 0.98 7.55 28.63
CA ALA A 133 1.22 6.83 27.36
C ALA A 133 0.06 5.88 27.01
N ASP A 134 -0.45 5.12 27.96
CA ASP A 134 -1.58 4.21 27.74
C ASP A 134 -2.85 4.96 27.30
N ASN A 135 -3.10 6.14 27.88
CA ASN A 135 -4.23 6.98 27.47
C ASN A 135 -4.04 7.50 26.03
N TYR A 136 -2.85 8.00 25.69
CA TYR A 136 -2.56 8.46 24.33
C TYR A 136 -2.65 7.34 23.29
N LEU A 137 -2.23 6.12 23.63
CA LEU A 137 -2.42 4.97 22.77
C LEU A 137 -3.89 4.66 22.55
N LYS A 138 -4.70 4.70 23.61
CA LYS A 138 -6.15 4.50 23.52
C LYS A 138 -6.79 5.58 22.65
N ASP A 139 -6.48 6.85 22.87
CA ASP A 139 -6.98 7.97 22.06
C ASP A 139 -6.61 7.81 20.58
N HIS A 140 -5.39 7.34 20.32
CA HIS A 140 -4.96 7.03 18.95
C HIS A 140 -5.82 5.93 18.32
N ILE A 141 -6.05 4.82 19.03
CA ILE A 141 -6.86 3.70 18.51
C ILE A 141 -8.31 4.15 18.27
N ASP A 142 -8.88 4.92 19.20
CA ASP A 142 -10.22 5.48 19.06
C ASP A 142 -10.30 6.45 17.85
N SER A 143 -9.25 7.23 17.61
CA SER A 143 -9.13 8.08 16.43
C SER A 143 -9.12 7.26 15.13
N VAL A 144 -8.38 6.14 15.09
CA VAL A 144 -8.37 5.22 13.94
C VAL A 144 -9.76 4.61 13.74
N ARG A 145 -10.41 4.11 14.79
CA ARG A 145 -11.78 3.58 14.71
C ARG A 145 -12.77 4.63 14.19
N LYS A 146 -12.69 5.84 14.69
CA LYS A 146 -13.53 6.96 14.26
C LYS A 146 -13.28 7.34 12.80
N HIS A 147 -12.04 7.27 12.34
CA HIS A 147 -11.69 7.50 10.94
C HIS A 147 -12.30 6.43 10.03
N LEU A 148 -12.31 5.18 10.45
CA LEU A 148 -12.86 4.07 9.66
C LEU A 148 -14.40 4.03 9.71
N PHE A 149 -14.99 4.10 10.89
CA PHE A 149 -16.38 3.73 11.16
C PHE A 149 -17.23 4.85 11.76
N GLY A 150 -16.67 6.04 11.97
CA GLY A 150 -17.39 7.19 12.51
C GLY A 150 -18.45 7.75 11.57
N PRO A 151 -19.19 8.78 11.98
CA PRO A 151 -20.28 9.39 11.18
C PRO A 151 -19.82 9.89 9.80
N LYS A 152 -18.55 10.26 9.67
CA LYS A 152 -17.88 10.64 8.41
C LYS A 152 -16.73 9.69 8.06
N GLY A 153 -16.85 8.44 8.48
CA GLY A 153 -15.82 7.42 8.31
C GLY A 153 -15.63 6.99 6.85
N LEU A 154 -14.54 6.25 6.65
CA LEU A 154 -14.22 5.71 5.32
C LEU A 154 -15.31 4.77 4.80
N ASP A 155 -16.00 4.04 5.69
CA ASP A 155 -17.09 3.14 5.35
C ASP A 155 -18.28 3.87 4.69
N LYS A 156 -18.41 5.18 4.86
CA LYS A 156 -19.44 6.03 4.23
C LYS A 156 -19.02 6.59 2.86
N LYS A 157 -17.77 6.43 2.45
CA LYS A 157 -17.27 6.99 1.19
C LYS A 157 -17.55 6.12 -0.04
N ASN A 158 -18.03 4.88 0.14
CA ASN A 158 -18.39 3.96 -0.94
C ASN A 158 -17.32 3.82 -2.04
N TYR A 159 -16.04 3.82 -1.68
CA TYR A 159 -14.92 3.72 -2.62
C TYR A 159 -14.96 2.45 -3.50
N ASN A 160 -15.62 1.41 -3.04
CA ASN A 160 -15.85 0.17 -3.80
C ASN A 160 -16.90 0.27 -4.90
N LYS A 161 -17.60 1.40 -4.99
CA LYS A 161 -18.68 1.67 -5.97
C LYS A 161 -18.35 2.83 -6.91
N LEU A 162 -17.07 3.14 -7.11
CA LEU A 162 -16.65 4.23 -7.99
C LEU A 162 -17.01 3.94 -9.45
N TYR A 163 -17.63 4.91 -10.12
CA TYR A 163 -18.00 4.81 -11.53
C TYR A 163 -16.77 4.77 -12.44
N GLY A 164 -16.82 3.90 -13.46
CA GLY A 164 -15.76 3.79 -14.47
C GLY A 164 -14.43 3.27 -13.93
N ILE A 165 -14.39 2.85 -12.67
CA ILE A 165 -13.20 2.31 -12.03
C ILE A 165 -13.48 0.88 -11.60
N ASN A 166 -12.81 -0.08 -12.23
CA ASN A 166 -12.80 -1.45 -11.74
C ASN A 166 -11.90 -1.52 -10.49
N SER A 167 -12.42 -1.04 -9.35
CA SER A 167 -11.67 -1.05 -8.09
C SER A 167 -11.81 -2.38 -7.37
N LEU A 168 -10.80 -2.72 -6.56
CA LEU A 168 -10.93 -3.80 -5.59
C LEU A 168 -12.05 -3.48 -4.60
N LYS A 169 -12.67 -4.55 -4.07
CA LYS A 169 -13.65 -4.42 -2.97
C LYS A 169 -13.04 -3.82 -1.71
N HIS A 170 -11.71 -3.84 -1.60
CA HIS A 170 -10.98 -3.40 -0.41
C HIS A 170 -10.23 -2.11 -0.66
N VAL A 171 -10.30 -1.21 0.32
CA VAL A 171 -9.51 0.02 0.39
C VAL A 171 -8.32 -0.23 1.31
N ILE A 172 -7.14 0.17 0.89
CA ILE A 172 -5.93 0.09 1.70
C ILE A 172 -5.88 1.31 2.63
N VAL A 173 -5.84 1.08 3.93
CA VAL A 173 -5.62 2.11 4.94
C VAL A 173 -4.15 2.11 5.31
N PHE A 174 -3.46 3.18 4.95
CA PHE A 174 -2.02 3.29 5.08
C PHE A 174 -1.61 3.94 6.41
N PHE A 175 -0.81 3.22 7.17
CA PHE A 175 -0.10 3.70 8.35
C PHE A 175 1.30 4.15 7.94
N PRO A 176 1.72 5.39 8.23
CA PRO A 176 2.98 5.93 7.71
C PRO A 176 4.25 5.37 8.37
N ALA A 177 4.11 4.52 9.39
CA ALA A 177 5.21 3.82 10.06
C ALA A 177 4.81 2.41 10.49
N ASP A 178 5.76 1.47 10.42
CA ASP A 178 5.54 0.07 10.82
C ASP A 178 5.31 -0.07 12.32
N GLU A 179 5.96 0.76 13.14
CA GLU A 179 5.77 0.81 14.58
C GLU A 179 4.36 1.26 14.94
N LEU A 180 3.85 2.30 14.27
CA LEU A 180 2.49 2.80 14.45
C LEU A 180 1.45 1.72 14.11
N TYR A 181 1.62 1.06 12.97
CA TYR A 181 0.80 -0.08 12.57
C TYR A 181 0.81 -1.18 13.64
N THR A 182 2.00 -1.59 14.07
CA THR A 182 2.16 -2.69 15.03
C THR A 182 1.54 -2.38 16.39
N ILE A 183 1.77 -1.17 16.92
CA ILE A 183 1.26 -0.80 18.25
C ILE A 183 -0.28 -0.61 18.22
N THR A 184 -0.81 -0.07 17.14
CA THR A 184 -2.26 0.08 16.96
C THR A 184 -2.96 -1.28 17.01
N LEU A 185 -2.41 -2.29 16.32
CA LEU A 185 -2.98 -3.64 16.31
C LEU A 185 -2.77 -4.40 17.63
N LYS A 186 -1.67 -4.15 18.34
CA LYS A 186 -1.46 -4.70 19.69
C LYS A 186 -2.44 -4.12 20.70
N GLY A 187 -2.75 -2.84 20.58
CA GLY A 187 -3.68 -2.17 21.48
C GLY A 187 -5.16 -2.51 21.23
N ASP A 188 -5.49 -2.91 19.99
CA ASP A 188 -6.82 -3.37 19.60
C ASP A 188 -6.77 -4.50 18.58
N ILE A 189 -6.74 -5.73 19.07
CA ILE A 189 -6.67 -6.93 18.24
C ILE A 189 -7.91 -7.09 17.35
N SER A 190 -9.07 -6.60 17.77
CA SER A 190 -10.32 -6.71 17.01
C SER A 190 -10.37 -5.76 15.82
N LEU A 191 -9.67 -4.64 15.88
CA LEU A 191 -9.71 -3.56 14.90
C LEU A 191 -9.43 -4.03 13.48
N GLN A 192 -8.43 -4.89 13.29
CA GLN A 192 -8.07 -5.42 11.96
C GLN A 192 -9.18 -6.29 11.38
N ASN A 193 -9.78 -7.17 12.18
CA ASN A 193 -10.87 -8.02 11.74
C ASN A 193 -12.13 -7.20 11.41
N ASP A 194 -12.45 -6.21 12.23
CA ASP A 194 -13.58 -5.32 12.01
C ASP A 194 -13.39 -4.51 10.71
N ALA A 195 -12.17 -4.00 10.49
CA ALA A 195 -11.80 -3.30 9.28
C ALA A 195 -11.92 -4.22 8.04
N PHE A 196 -11.38 -5.42 8.10
CA PHE A 196 -11.44 -6.38 6.99
C PHE A 196 -12.87 -6.74 6.60
N LYS A 197 -13.76 -6.99 7.58
CA LYS A 197 -15.19 -7.26 7.34
C LYS A 197 -15.88 -6.11 6.63
N LYS A 198 -15.41 -4.88 6.81
CA LYS A 198 -15.93 -3.66 6.16
C LYS A 198 -15.21 -3.32 4.86
N GLY A 199 -14.29 -4.15 4.40
CA GLY A 199 -13.56 -3.96 3.15
C GLY A 199 -12.33 -3.04 3.29
N PHE A 200 -11.71 -2.98 4.46
CA PHE A 200 -10.45 -2.27 4.68
C PHE A 200 -9.30 -3.22 4.93
N ILE A 201 -8.16 -2.96 4.33
CA ILE A 201 -6.91 -3.69 4.55
C ILE A 201 -5.89 -2.69 5.09
N PHE A 202 -5.30 -2.99 6.25
CA PHE A 202 -4.27 -2.17 6.81
C PHE A 202 -2.91 -2.47 6.17
N SER A 203 -2.16 -1.42 5.90
CA SER A 203 -0.83 -1.53 5.34
C SER A 203 0.11 -0.52 5.98
N SER A 204 1.34 -0.93 6.20
CA SER A 204 2.48 -0.10 6.61
C SER A 204 3.45 0.04 5.44
N PRO A 205 4.52 0.84 5.53
CA PRO A 205 5.53 0.97 4.49
C PRO A 205 6.08 -0.37 4.00
N ASN A 206 6.45 -1.27 4.91
CA ASN A 206 7.00 -2.58 4.55
C ASN A 206 5.94 -3.46 3.88
N ASN A 207 4.74 -3.51 4.41
CA ASN A 207 3.64 -4.28 3.84
C ASN A 207 3.24 -3.76 2.46
N LEU A 208 3.22 -2.45 2.26
CA LEU A 208 2.90 -1.84 0.97
C LEU A 208 3.95 -2.16 -0.08
N ASN A 209 5.24 -2.12 0.26
CA ASN A 209 6.30 -2.52 -0.65
C ASN A 209 6.15 -3.97 -1.11
N ASN A 210 5.82 -4.88 -0.19
CA ASN A 210 5.57 -6.29 -0.54
C ASN A 210 4.35 -6.43 -1.48
N LEU A 211 3.27 -5.71 -1.21
CA LEU A 211 2.09 -5.70 -2.07
C LEU A 211 2.42 -5.18 -3.47
N ILE A 212 3.19 -4.10 -3.58
CA ILE A 212 3.60 -3.53 -4.86
C ILE A 212 4.47 -4.51 -5.64
N ALA A 213 5.42 -5.20 -4.98
CA ALA A 213 6.25 -6.21 -5.63
C ALA A 213 5.41 -7.35 -6.24
N VAL A 214 4.39 -7.83 -5.51
CA VAL A 214 3.43 -8.83 -6.02
C VAL A 214 2.65 -8.27 -7.22
N PHE A 215 2.22 -7.02 -7.16
CA PHE A 215 1.51 -6.39 -8.26
C PHE A 215 2.37 -6.24 -9.52
N GLU A 216 3.64 -5.84 -9.37
CA GLU A 216 4.59 -5.75 -10.49
C GLU A 216 4.83 -7.13 -11.13
N GLN A 217 4.92 -8.19 -10.32
CA GLN A 217 5.03 -9.55 -10.84
C GLN A 217 3.80 -9.95 -11.66
N ILE A 218 2.59 -9.74 -11.16
CA ILE A 218 1.33 -10.03 -11.86
C ILE A 218 1.28 -9.26 -13.19
N LYS A 219 1.67 -7.99 -13.19
CA LYS A 219 1.72 -7.14 -14.39
C LYS A 219 2.71 -7.69 -15.43
N SER A 220 3.88 -8.15 -14.98
CA SER A 220 4.89 -8.77 -15.85
C SER A 220 4.39 -10.06 -16.49
N GLU A 221 3.80 -10.96 -15.70
CA GLU A 221 3.25 -12.23 -16.15
C GLU A 221 2.15 -12.01 -17.19
N LYS A 222 1.24 -11.05 -16.94
CA LYS A 222 0.20 -10.72 -17.91
C LYS A 222 0.77 -10.23 -19.24
N LYS A 223 1.77 -9.35 -19.20
CA LYS A 223 2.44 -8.87 -20.41
C LYS A 223 3.09 -10.01 -21.21
N GLN A 224 3.66 -11.00 -20.51
CA GLN A 224 4.20 -12.20 -21.15
C GLN A 224 3.11 -13.01 -21.86
N ILE A 225 1.96 -13.25 -21.19
CA ILE A 225 0.82 -13.97 -21.77
C ILE A 225 0.29 -13.24 -23.01
N GLU A 226 0.13 -11.92 -22.95
CA GLU A 226 -0.29 -11.11 -24.09
C GLU A 226 0.71 -11.20 -25.28
N ASN A 227 2.00 -11.21 -24.99
CA ASN A 227 3.03 -11.36 -26.03
C ASN A 227 2.99 -12.76 -26.67
N ILE A 228 2.83 -13.81 -25.86
CA ILE A 228 2.66 -15.18 -26.35
C ILE A 228 1.43 -15.27 -27.26
N SER A 229 0.30 -14.70 -26.85
CA SER A 229 -0.92 -14.67 -27.66
C SER A 229 -0.71 -13.97 -29.00
N LYS A 230 0.02 -12.84 -29.03
CA LYS A 230 0.37 -12.14 -30.27
C LYS A 230 1.27 -12.99 -31.20
N ILE A 231 2.24 -13.72 -30.63
CA ILE A 231 3.11 -14.62 -31.37
C ILE A 231 2.30 -15.75 -32.01
N ILE A 232 1.41 -16.39 -31.23
CA ILE A 232 0.53 -17.46 -31.76
C ILE A 232 -0.35 -16.94 -32.89
N THR A 233 -0.99 -15.78 -32.73
CA THR A 233 -1.82 -15.15 -33.76
C THR A 233 -1.03 -14.84 -35.03
N SER A 234 0.21 -14.37 -34.88
CA SER A 234 1.08 -14.08 -36.02
C SER A 234 1.53 -15.36 -36.73
N ALA A 235 1.84 -16.42 -35.98
CA ALA A 235 2.19 -17.74 -36.55
C ALA A 235 1.01 -18.35 -37.30
N SER A 236 -0.22 -18.28 -36.76
CA SER A 236 -1.44 -18.71 -37.49
C SER A 236 -1.58 -17.97 -38.82
N LYS A 237 -1.45 -16.66 -38.85
CA LYS A 237 -1.54 -15.87 -40.07
C LYS A 237 -0.50 -16.25 -41.12
N ILE A 238 0.72 -16.59 -40.69
CA ILE A 238 1.78 -17.07 -41.61
C ILE A 238 1.42 -18.45 -42.17
N PHE A 239 0.91 -19.34 -41.32
CA PHE A 239 0.48 -20.69 -41.72
C PHE A 239 -0.67 -20.63 -42.74
N ASP A 240 -1.68 -19.80 -42.49
CA ASP A 240 -2.83 -19.62 -43.37
C ASP A 240 -2.35 -19.13 -44.78
N LYS A 241 -1.50 -18.08 -44.79
CA LYS A 241 -0.92 -17.60 -46.07
C LYS A 241 -0.08 -18.65 -46.81
N TYR A 242 0.63 -19.50 -46.08
CA TYR A 242 1.40 -20.58 -46.68
C TYR A 242 0.49 -21.68 -47.27
N SER A 243 -0.63 -21.97 -46.63
CA SER A 243 -1.65 -22.91 -47.15
C SER A 243 -2.31 -22.38 -48.38
N ASP A 244 -2.65 -21.07 -48.45
CA ASP A 244 -3.26 -20.41 -49.59
C ASP A 244 -2.37 -20.40 -50.88
N VAL A 245 -1.04 -20.43 -50.70
CA VAL A 245 -0.07 -20.47 -51.82
C VAL A 245 0.10 -21.88 -52.39
N LYS A 246 -0.31 -22.92 -51.65
CA LYS A 246 -0.21 -24.32 -52.10
C LYS A 246 -1.44 -24.85 -52.80
N THR A 247 -2.53 -24.10 -52.83
CA THR A 247 -3.74 -24.36 -53.63
C THR A 247 -3.70 -23.57 -54.91
#